data_973cb6965464263ccb71d3a3f0ffc33a
#
_entry.id   973cb6965464263ccb71d3a3f0ffc33a
#
_cell.length_a   1.000
_cell.length_b   1.000
_cell.length_c   1.000
_cell.angle_alpha   90.00
_cell.angle_beta   90.00
_cell.angle_gamma   90.00
#
_symmetry.space_group_name_H-M   'P 1'
#
loop_
_entity.id
_entity.type
_entity.pdbx_description
1 polymer ?
#
loop_
_entity_poly.entity_id
_entity_poly.type
_entity_poly.pdbx_seq_one_letter_code
_entity_poly.pdbx_strand_id
1 'polypeptide(L)'
;IATGSLTKRLGIEEGTVLERPLIEYCLKDDKLGDPIISREHILTFNWLNVMQLDWIDENLSRLNDFLLGMFRGVGIKLVDFKVEFGFTHESEKNQIILADEISPDTCRLWDTLTDKKLDKDRFRKDLGDLIPAYTEVAKRLGILHEQSNVSAVNVTQLSSVKRKKK
;
A
#
# COMPACT_ATOMS: atom_id res chain seq x y z
N ILE A 1 14.56 1.64 -3.02
CA ILE A 1 15.34 0.37 -3.01
C ILE A 1 14.95 -0.44 -4.22
N ALA A 2 15.94 -1.01 -4.94
CA ALA A 2 15.66 -1.84 -6.12
C ALA A 2 15.11 -3.21 -5.72
N THR A 3 13.98 -3.60 -6.31
CA THR A 3 13.33 -4.90 -6.07
C THR A 3 12.37 -5.27 -7.23
N GLY A 4 11.76 -6.44 -7.16
CA GLY A 4 10.72 -6.88 -8.09
C GLY A 4 11.19 -6.96 -9.55
N SER A 5 10.39 -6.43 -10.47
CA SER A 5 10.69 -6.48 -11.91
C SER A 5 11.85 -5.55 -12.30
N LEU A 6 12.08 -4.47 -11.56
CA LEU A 6 13.15 -3.51 -11.81
C LEU A 6 14.52 -4.19 -11.82
N THR A 7 14.78 -5.04 -10.82
CA THR A 7 16.06 -5.76 -10.71
C THR A 7 16.32 -6.65 -11.91
N LYS A 8 15.30 -7.36 -12.37
CA LYS A 8 15.41 -8.25 -13.54
C LYS A 8 15.58 -7.50 -14.84
N ARG A 9 14.85 -6.37 -15.00
CA ARG A 9 14.90 -5.57 -16.25
C ARG A 9 16.22 -4.82 -16.45
N LEU A 10 16.82 -4.37 -15.34
CA LEU A 10 18.01 -3.53 -15.39
C LEU A 10 19.29 -4.25 -14.89
N GLY A 11 19.21 -5.51 -14.50
CA GLY A 11 20.34 -6.27 -13.98
C GLY A 11 20.91 -5.71 -12.67
N ILE A 12 20.06 -5.07 -11.84
CA ILE A 12 20.43 -4.47 -10.56
C ILE A 12 20.21 -5.49 -9.45
N GLU A 13 21.11 -5.54 -8.48
CA GLU A 13 20.98 -6.42 -7.32
C GLU A 13 19.78 -6.01 -6.42
N GLU A 14 19.02 -7.00 -5.94
CA GLU A 14 17.91 -6.74 -5.01
C GLU A 14 18.44 -6.12 -3.72
N GLY A 15 17.82 -5.06 -3.27
CA GLY A 15 18.24 -4.32 -2.07
C GLY A 15 19.13 -3.12 -2.36
N THR A 16 19.58 -2.91 -3.61
CA THR A 16 20.35 -1.72 -3.98
C THR A 16 19.56 -0.47 -3.65
N VAL A 17 20.17 0.44 -2.90
CA VAL A 17 19.58 1.74 -2.56
C VAL A 17 19.67 2.67 -3.77
N LEU A 18 18.54 3.24 -4.17
CA LEU A 18 18.50 4.23 -5.23
C LEU A 18 18.81 5.62 -4.65
N GLU A 19 19.59 6.43 -5.36
CA GLU A 19 19.94 7.78 -4.93
C GLU A 19 18.73 8.72 -4.83
N ARG A 20 17.69 8.42 -5.61
CA ARG A 20 16.41 9.17 -5.64
C ARG A 20 15.24 8.21 -5.91
N PRO A 21 14.01 8.59 -5.53
CA PRO A 21 12.84 7.83 -5.89
C PRO A 21 12.71 7.65 -7.40
N LEU A 22 12.34 6.46 -7.84
CA LEU A 22 12.05 6.15 -9.23
C LEU A 22 10.53 5.96 -9.37
N ILE A 23 9.93 6.74 -10.27
CA ILE A 23 8.53 6.64 -10.65
C ILE A 23 8.44 5.81 -11.93
N GLU A 24 7.59 4.81 -11.93
CA GLU A 24 7.25 3.99 -13.10
C GLU A 24 5.74 4.00 -13.31
N TYR A 25 5.31 4.13 -14.54
CA TYR A 25 3.90 4.11 -14.92
C TYR A 25 3.53 2.73 -15.47
N CYS A 26 2.32 2.29 -15.13
CA CYS A 26 1.71 1.10 -15.72
C CYS A 26 0.34 1.47 -16.29
N LEU A 27 -0.01 0.93 -17.43
CA LEU A 27 -1.36 0.99 -17.92
C LEU A 27 -2.21 -0.01 -17.13
N LYS A 28 -3.29 0.48 -16.51
CA LYS A 28 -4.22 -0.39 -15.77
C LYS A 28 -5.07 -1.17 -16.77
N ASP A 29 -4.63 -2.37 -17.08
CA ASP A 29 -5.34 -3.29 -17.97
C ASP A 29 -5.01 -4.74 -17.61
N ASP A 30 -5.92 -5.40 -16.91
CA ASP A 30 -5.75 -6.78 -16.43
C ASP A 30 -5.50 -7.78 -17.58
N LYS A 31 -6.06 -7.52 -18.78
CA LYS A 31 -5.87 -8.41 -19.95
C LYS A 31 -4.45 -8.30 -20.52
N LEU A 32 -3.85 -7.14 -20.38
CA LEU A 32 -2.48 -6.88 -20.83
C LEU A 32 -1.45 -7.12 -19.71
N GLY A 33 -1.89 -7.40 -18.47
CA GLY A 33 -1.01 -7.62 -17.33
C GLY A 33 -0.34 -6.36 -16.81
N ASP A 34 -1.05 -5.23 -16.85
CA ASP A 34 -0.58 -3.90 -16.37
C ASP A 34 0.81 -3.53 -16.93
N PRO A 35 0.99 -3.41 -18.26
CA PRO A 35 2.30 -3.19 -18.83
C PRO A 35 2.92 -1.87 -18.41
N ILE A 36 4.24 -1.87 -18.20
CA ILE A 36 4.99 -0.64 -17.96
C ILE A 36 4.98 0.21 -19.22
N ILE A 37 4.69 1.49 -19.05
CA ILE A 37 4.62 2.49 -20.10
C ILE A 37 5.50 3.70 -19.74
N SER A 38 5.90 4.47 -20.75
CA SER A 38 6.63 5.72 -20.51
C SER A 38 5.68 6.91 -20.42
N ARG A 39 6.21 8.02 -19.92
CA ARG A 39 5.53 9.33 -19.95
C ARG A 39 5.10 9.71 -21.37
N GLU A 40 5.94 9.43 -22.36
CA GLU A 40 5.70 9.72 -23.77
C GLU A 40 4.51 8.89 -24.31
N HIS A 41 4.37 7.63 -23.89
CA HIS A 41 3.18 6.84 -24.23
C HIS A 41 1.90 7.51 -23.74
N ILE A 42 1.87 7.95 -22.47
CA ILE A 42 0.70 8.58 -21.86
C ILE A 42 0.30 9.83 -22.64
N LEU A 43 1.26 10.68 -23.00
CA LEU A 43 1.03 11.91 -23.73
C LEU A 43 0.66 11.68 -25.18
N THR A 44 1.34 10.76 -25.87
CA THR A 44 1.10 10.45 -27.29
C THR A 44 -0.30 9.89 -27.52
N PHE A 45 -0.76 9.04 -26.61
CA PHE A 45 -2.12 8.46 -26.69
C PHE A 45 -3.19 9.34 -26.04
N ASN A 46 -2.85 10.54 -25.55
CA ASN A 46 -3.76 11.49 -24.91
C ASN A 46 -4.53 10.89 -23.73
N TRP A 47 -3.94 9.95 -22.99
CA TRP A 47 -4.56 9.42 -21.78
C TRP A 47 -4.58 10.45 -20.66
N LEU A 48 -3.52 11.27 -20.57
CA LEU A 48 -3.41 12.44 -19.70
C LEU A 48 -2.72 13.57 -20.47
N ASN A 49 -3.00 14.82 -20.11
CA ASN A 49 -2.20 15.96 -20.54
C ASN A 49 -1.00 16.21 -19.63
N VAL A 50 -0.08 17.09 -20.03
CA VAL A 50 1.15 17.39 -19.28
C VAL A 50 0.86 17.87 -17.87
N MET A 51 -0.11 18.78 -17.69
CA MET A 51 -0.44 19.31 -16.35
C MET A 51 -1.00 18.24 -15.41
N GLN A 52 -1.82 17.32 -15.94
CA GLN A 52 -2.36 16.21 -15.17
C GLN A 52 -1.26 15.23 -14.73
N LEU A 53 -0.32 14.97 -15.62
CA LEU A 53 0.78 14.06 -15.34
C LEU A 53 1.78 14.68 -14.34
N ASP A 54 2.08 15.98 -14.48
CA ASP A 54 2.92 16.71 -13.52
C ASP A 54 2.26 16.76 -12.13
N TRP A 55 0.94 16.94 -12.08
CA TRP A 55 0.19 16.89 -10.84
C TRP A 55 0.27 15.51 -10.16
N ILE A 56 0.18 14.43 -10.92
CA ILE A 56 0.35 13.05 -10.41
C ILE A 56 1.76 12.88 -9.83
N ASP A 57 2.79 13.27 -10.56
CA ASP A 57 4.19 13.14 -10.14
C ASP A 57 4.48 13.92 -8.84
N GLU A 58 3.95 15.15 -8.73
CA GLU A 58 4.10 15.97 -7.52
C GLU A 58 3.40 15.32 -6.32
N ASN A 59 2.15 14.87 -6.49
CA ASN A 59 1.40 14.25 -5.40
C ASN A 59 1.98 12.88 -5.02
N LEU A 60 2.50 12.13 -5.99
CA LEU A 60 3.18 10.86 -5.72
C LEU A 60 4.48 11.07 -4.92
N SER A 61 5.23 12.13 -5.24
CA SER A 61 6.43 12.50 -4.47
C SER A 61 6.08 12.88 -3.03
N ARG A 62 5.04 13.67 -2.82
CA ARG A 62 4.54 14.02 -1.47
C ARG A 62 4.07 12.80 -0.69
N LEU A 63 3.33 11.90 -1.36
CA LEU A 63 2.89 10.64 -0.77
C LEU A 63 4.07 9.77 -0.36
N ASN A 64 5.10 9.67 -1.22
CA ASN A 64 6.33 8.95 -0.91
C ASN A 64 6.99 9.48 0.37
N ASP A 65 7.15 10.79 0.50
CA ASP A 65 7.80 11.41 1.67
C ASP A 65 6.98 11.15 2.95
N PHE A 66 5.66 11.27 2.86
CA PHE A 66 4.76 10.96 3.97
C PHE A 66 4.87 9.50 4.41
N LEU A 67 4.76 8.56 3.48
CA LEU A 67 4.82 7.13 3.76
C LEU A 67 6.20 6.71 4.29
N LEU A 68 7.29 7.24 3.74
CA LEU A 68 8.64 7.02 4.25
C LEU A 68 8.77 7.44 5.72
N GLY A 69 8.26 8.63 6.06
CA GLY A 69 8.28 9.14 7.43
C GLY A 69 7.43 8.28 8.37
N MET A 70 6.22 7.96 7.97
CA MET A 70 5.26 7.16 8.74
C MET A 70 5.84 5.77 9.05
N PHE A 71 6.28 5.02 8.05
CA PHE A 71 6.81 3.68 8.24
C PHE A 71 8.13 3.68 9.01
N ARG A 72 9.02 4.62 8.72
CA ARG A 72 10.29 4.77 9.45
C ARG A 72 10.06 5.02 10.94
N GLY A 73 9.05 5.81 11.29
CA GLY A 73 8.70 6.12 12.68
C GLY A 73 8.32 4.88 13.50
N VAL A 74 7.90 3.79 12.85
CA VAL A 74 7.53 2.52 13.50
C VAL A 74 8.52 1.38 13.19
N GLY A 75 9.74 1.70 12.77
CA GLY A 75 10.79 0.72 12.51
C GLY A 75 10.56 -0.15 11.26
N ILE A 76 9.83 0.38 10.29
CA ILE A 76 9.59 -0.27 9.00
C ILE A 76 10.26 0.53 7.89
N LYS A 77 10.91 -0.16 6.98
CA LYS A 77 11.51 0.38 5.76
C LYS A 77 10.51 0.24 4.61
N LEU A 78 10.02 1.36 4.08
CA LEU A 78 9.28 1.37 2.84
C LEU A 78 10.26 1.18 1.67
N VAL A 79 10.09 0.12 0.93
CA VAL A 79 10.97 -0.25 -0.21
C VAL A 79 10.42 0.32 -1.51
N ASP A 80 9.18 0.04 -1.80
CA ASP A 80 8.38 0.60 -2.88
C ASP A 80 6.88 0.49 -2.55
N PHE A 81 6.08 1.16 -3.34
CA PHE A 81 4.62 1.03 -3.27
C PHE A 81 4.00 1.23 -4.65
N LYS A 82 2.84 0.64 -4.86
CA LYS A 82 1.98 0.82 -6.03
C LYS A 82 0.73 1.58 -5.60
N VAL A 83 0.33 2.54 -6.40
CA VAL A 83 -0.96 3.23 -6.27
C VAL A 83 -1.60 3.37 -7.63
N GLU A 84 -2.89 3.59 -7.65
CA GLU A 84 -3.65 3.84 -8.86
C GLU A 84 -4.25 5.25 -8.82
N PHE A 85 -4.34 5.88 -9.97
CA PHE A 85 -5.02 7.16 -10.14
C PHE A 85 -6.19 6.98 -11.11
N GLY A 86 -7.27 7.67 -10.86
CA GLY A 86 -8.45 7.62 -11.71
C GLY A 86 -9.16 8.97 -11.75
N PHE A 87 -10.14 9.08 -12.64
CA PHE A 87 -11.00 10.24 -12.73
C PHE A 87 -12.31 10.00 -11.98
N THR A 88 -12.79 11.00 -11.27
CA THR A 88 -14.15 10.99 -10.74
C THR A 88 -15.13 11.28 -11.86
N HIS A 89 -16.27 10.59 -11.85
CA HIS A 89 -17.38 10.84 -12.78
C HIS A 89 -18.50 11.69 -12.17
N GLU A 90 -18.34 12.14 -10.92
CA GLU A 90 -19.42 12.78 -10.15
C GLU A 90 -19.50 14.30 -10.33
N SER A 91 -18.56 14.93 -11.03
CA SER A 91 -18.57 16.37 -11.26
C SER A 91 -18.36 16.71 -12.74
N GLU A 92 -18.87 17.87 -13.18
CA GLU A 92 -18.60 18.43 -14.53
C GLU A 92 -17.09 18.61 -14.80
N LYS A 93 -16.25 18.55 -13.74
CA LYS A 93 -14.80 18.56 -13.81
C LYS A 93 -14.29 17.20 -13.39
N ASN A 94 -13.86 16.39 -14.35
CA ASN A 94 -13.11 15.15 -14.11
C ASN A 94 -11.91 15.45 -13.22
N GLN A 95 -12.02 15.19 -11.92
CA GLN A 95 -10.90 15.33 -10.98
C GLN A 95 -10.09 14.05 -10.94
N ILE A 96 -8.77 14.21 -10.94
CA ILE A 96 -7.87 13.09 -10.67
C ILE A 96 -7.88 12.82 -9.17
N ILE A 97 -8.11 11.58 -8.82
CA ILE A 97 -8.05 11.10 -7.43
C ILE A 97 -7.07 9.94 -7.32
N LEU A 98 -6.49 9.81 -6.13
CA LEU A 98 -5.81 8.61 -5.71
C LEU A 98 -6.87 7.53 -5.47
N ALA A 99 -6.77 6.42 -6.17
CA ALA A 99 -7.57 5.23 -6.02
C ALA A 99 -6.66 4.08 -5.59
N ASP A 100 -7.20 3.10 -4.91
CA ASP A 100 -6.48 1.98 -4.33
C ASP A 100 -6.03 2.20 -2.88
N GLU A 101 -5.73 1.12 -2.18
CA GLU A 101 -5.34 1.15 -0.77
C GLU A 101 -3.82 1.33 -0.59
N ILE A 102 -3.44 1.76 0.61
CA ILE A 102 -2.07 1.68 1.11
C ILE A 102 -2.02 0.55 2.14
N SER A 103 -1.46 -0.57 1.75
CA SER A 103 -1.44 -1.79 2.55
C SER A 103 -0.17 -2.61 2.30
N PRO A 104 0.10 -3.67 3.08
CA PRO A 104 1.18 -4.61 2.76
C PRO A 104 1.00 -5.38 1.45
N ASP A 105 -0.17 -5.28 0.79
CA ASP A 105 -0.40 -5.82 -0.55
C ASP A 105 0.13 -4.92 -1.65
N THR A 106 0.05 -3.60 -1.44
CA THR A 106 0.48 -2.58 -2.40
C THR A 106 1.83 -1.95 -2.07
N CYS A 107 2.34 -2.15 -0.84
CA CYS A 107 3.63 -1.67 -0.38
C CYS A 107 4.58 -2.82 -0.11
N ARG A 108 5.87 -2.71 -0.50
CA ARG A 108 6.93 -3.56 0.04
C ARG A 108 7.50 -2.95 1.29
N LEU A 109 7.39 -3.71 2.37
CA LEU A 109 7.72 -3.28 3.73
C LEU A 109 8.73 -4.26 4.32
N TRP A 110 9.89 -3.74 4.75
CA TRP A 110 10.91 -4.55 5.40
C TRP A 110 11.15 -4.04 6.83
N ASP A 111 11.42 -4.95 7.73
CA ASP A 111 11.87 -4.59 9.07
C ASP A 111 13.21 -3.85 8.99
N THR A 112 13.32 -2.72 9.68
CA THR A 112 14.51 -1.85 9.57
C THR A 112 15.80 -2.50 10.08
N LEU A 113 15.70 -3.40 11.07
CA LEU A 113 16.86 -4.01 11.72
C LEU A 113 17.27 -5.33 11.07
N THR A 114 16.31 -6.11 10.59
CA THR A 114 16.53 -7.49 10.16
C THR A 114 16.35 -7.70 8.65
N ASP A 115 15.86 -6.69 7.94
CA ASP A 115 15.43 -6.76 6.53
C ASP A 115 14.37 -7.86 6.26
N LYS A 116 13.73 -8.36 7.33
CA LYS A 116 12.62 -9.32 7.20
C LYS A 116 11.47 -8.68 6.43
N LYS A 117 10.98 -9.37 5.42
CA LYS A 117 9.83 -8.92 4.61
C LYS A 117 8.55 -9.02 5.42
N LEU A 118 7.76 -7.94 5.44
CA LEU A 118 6.53 -7.81 6.20
C LEU A 118 5.30 -7.61 5.28
N ASP A 119 5.44 -7.91 4.00
CA ASP A 119 4.51 -7.63 2.93
C ASP A 119 4.16 -8.88 2.10
N LYS A 120 3.40 -8.70 1.03
CA LYS A 120 2.92 -9.76 0.13
C LYS A 120 4.05 -10.57 -0.54
N ASP A 121 5.28 -10.07 -0.57
CA ASP A 121 6.40 -10.86 -1.10
C ASP A 121 6.65 -12.14 -0.29
N ARG A 122 6.20 -12.20 0.98
CA ARG A 122 6.22 -13.45 1.74
C ARG A 122 5.41 -14.54 1.07
N PHE A 123 4.22 -14.21 0.58
CA PHE A 123 3.39 -15.14 -0.19
C PHE A 123 4.01 -15.44 -1.56
N ARG A 124 4.42 -14.40 -2.30
CA ARG A 124 4.98 -14.54 -3.65
C ARG A 124 6.26 -15.37 -3.69
N LYS A 125 7.05 -15.36 -2.62
CA LYS A 125 8.34 -16.05 -2.50
C LYS A 125 8.27 -17.29 -1.59
N ASP A 126 7.04 -17.73 -1.23
CA ASP A 126 6.78 -18.90 -0.36
C ASP A 126 7.56 -18.86 0.97
N LEU A 127 7.64 -17.66 1.57
CA LEU A 127 8.35 -17.44 2.84
C LEU A 127 7.51 -17.77 4.08
N GLY A 128 6.24 -18.17 3.89
CA GLY A 128 5.30 -18.45 4.98
C GLY A 128 4.94 -17.23 5.84
N ASP A 129 4.18 -17.45 6.91
CA ASP A 129 3.86 -16.46 7.96
C ASP A 129 3.30 -15.10 7.46
N LEU A 130 2.47 -15.11 6.41
CA LEU A 130 1.89 -13.88 5.86
C LEU A 130 1.03 -13.16 6.90
N ILE A 131 0.11 -13.87 7.56
CA ILE A 131 -0.79 -13.29 8.57
C ILE A 131 -0.02 -12.70 9.75
N PRO A 132 0.97 -13.39 10.36
CA PRO A 132 1.83 -12.80 11.37
C PRO A 132 2.57 -11.53 10.89
N ALA A 133 3.03 -11.48 9.64
CA ALA A 133 3.70 -10.31 9.10
C ALA A 133 2.77 -9.10 8.99
N TYR A 134 1.55 -9.29 8.48
CA TYR A 134 0.54 -8.22 8.39
C TYR A 134 0.08 -7.76 9.78
N THR A 135 -0.09 -8.70 10.71
CA THR A 135 -0.40 -8.40 12.11
C THR A 135 0.69 -7.55 12.75
N GLU A 136 1.96 -7.85 12.47
CA GLU A 136 3.10 -7.07 12.96
C GLU A 136 3.07 -5.63 12.43
N VAL A 137 2.83 -5.44 11.13
CA VAL A 137 2.67 -4.10 10.55
C VAL A 137 1.53 -3.34 11.22
N ALA A 138 0.36 -3.98 11.38
CA ALA A 138 -0.81 -3.36 11.99
C ALA A 138 -0.59 -3.00 13.47
N LYS A 139 0.14 -3.83 14.24
CA LYS A 139 0.54 -3.53 15.62
C LYS A 139 1.48 -2.33 15.69
N ARG A 140 2.52 -2.31 14.87
CA ARG A 140 3.49 -1.19 14.85
C ARG A 140 2.84 0.14 14.46
N LEU A 141 1.86 0.10 13.57
CA LEU A 141 1.07 1.28 13.19
C LEU A 141 0.00 1.67 14.24
N GLY A 142 -0.14 0.90 15.33
CA GLY A 142 -1.15 1.15 16.35
C GLY A 142 -2.60 0.85 15.92
N ILE A 143 -2.79 0.15 14.81
CA ILE A 143 -4.12 -0.24 14.30
C ILE A 143 -4.69 -1.41 15.11
N LEU A 144 -3.82 -2.35 15.52
CA LEU A 144 -4.15 -3.45 16.40
C LEU A 144 -3.55 -3.19 17.76
N HIS A 145 -4.41 -3.00 18.78
CA HIS A 145 -3.98 -3.01 20.16
C HIS A 145 -3.75 -4.47 20.59
N GLU A 146 -2.67 -4.74 21.34
CA GLU A 146 -2.60 -5.98 22.10
C GLU A 146 -3.84 -6.00 22.99
N GLN A 147 -4.62 -7.08 22.89
CA GLN A 147 -5.70 -7.29 23.85
C GLN A 147 -5.03 -7.36 25.24
N SER A 148 -5.01 -6.24 25.94
CA SER A 148 -4.90 -6.31 27.40
C SER A 148 -5.97 -7.30 27.81
N ASN A 149 -5.61 -8.36 28.54
CA ASN A 149 -6.53 -9.34 29.10
C ASN A 149 -7.61 -8.58 29.89
N VAL A 150 -8.63 -8.12 29.21
CA VAL A 150 -9.88 -7.72 29.82
C VAL A 150 -10.51 -9.04 30.21
N SER A 151 -10.28 -9.43 31.46
CA SER A 151 -10.99 -10.51 32.13
C SER A 151 -12.44 -10.41 31.71
N ALA A 152 -12.98 -11.52 31.23
CA ALA A 152 -14.34 -11.64 30.72
C ALA A 152 -15.30 -10.86 31.64
N VAL A 153 -15.83 -9.76 31.16
CA VAL A 153 -16.97 -9.10 31.76
C VAL A 153 -18.10 -10.10 31.64
N ASN A 154 -18.51 -10.68 32.78
CA ASN A 154 -19.64 -11.57 32.87
C ASN A 154 -20.85 -10.85 32.26
N VAL A 155 -21.22 -11.26 31.03
CA VAL A 155 -22.51 -10.88 30.46
C VAL A 155 -23.56 -11.63 31.25
N THR A 156 -24.09 -10.99 32.27
CA THR A 156 -25.26 -11.48 33.00
C THR A 156 -26.41 -11.48 32.02
N GLN A 157 -26.85 -12.68 31.60
CA GLN A 157 -28.06 -12.85 30.81
C GLN A 157 -29.24 -12.21 31.54
N LEU A 158 -29.83 -11.17 30.95
CA LEU A 158 -31.14 -10.68 31.28
C LEU A 158 -32.20 -11.68 30.80
N SER A 159 -32.32 -12.79 31.50
CA SER A 159 -33.40 -13.73 31.33
C SER A 159 -34.55 -13.35 32.22
N SER A 160 -35.71 -13.16 31.61
CA SER A 160 -37.05 -13.21 32.19
C SER A 160 -37.58 -12.00 33.00
N VAL A 161 -38.06 -11.00 32.24
CA VAL A 161 -39.20 -10.23 32.77
C VAL A 161 -40.48 -10.92 32.26
N LYS A 162 -41.11 -11.71 33.14
CA LYS A 162 -42.46 -12.26 32.90
C LYS A 162 -43.44 -11.08 32.80
N ARG A 163 -44.05 -10.87 31.65
CA ARG A 163 -45.23 -10.02 31.48
C ARG A 163 -46.40 -10.65 32.24
N LYS A 164 -46.80 -10.06 33.36
CA LYS A 164 -48.13 -10.33 33.95
C LYS A 164 -49.19 -9.68 33.07
N LYS A 165 -50.09 -10.49 32.50
CA LYS A 165 -51.35 -10.02 31.89
C LYS A 165 -52.26 -9.51 33.00
N LYS A 166 -52.85 -8.34 32.79
CA LYS A 166 -54.15 -7.93 33.29
C LYS A 166 -55.03 -7.67 32.11
#